data_65cb0ddeb1c397a8755f1d10e5722557
#
_entry.id   65cb0ddeb1c397a8755f1d10e5722557
#
_cell.length_a   1.000
_cell.length_b   1.000
_cell.length_c   1.000
_cell.angle_alpha   90.00
_cell.angle_beta   90.00
_cell.angle_gamma   90.00
#
_symmetry.space_group_name_H-M   'P 1'
#
loop_
_entity.id
_entity.type
_entity.pdbx_description
1 polymer ?
#
loop_
_entity_poly.entity_id
_entity_poly.type
_entity_poly.pdbx_seq_one_letter_code
_entity_poly.pdbx_strand_id
1 'polypeptide(L)'
;ANGWIEGLTVMSIILGTVLGGALVSERGAEFLLSSGLLRSLGIDTGASAAMAVVVGIYTMAALFNLRIPDTGARYEHQERNPIKLITDFANCSATLWRDKLGQISLAVTTLFWGAGATLQLIVIEWGRSHLGYRLDQASILMGVAALGTVIGSILAGRIPLRRALSVLPVGAGMGLVVLLMPLVYSPWSVYLLLLLTGGLAGFFVVPMNALLQHRGHVLLSAGHSIAVQNFNEQLNIL
;
A
#
# COMPACT_ATOMS: atom_id res chain seq x y z
N ALA A 1 -10.69 -9.68 10.91
CA ALA A 1 -9.34 -10.06 10.44
C ALA A 1 -8.81 -9.06 9.41
N ASN A 2 -9.56 -8.70 8.36
CA ASN A 2 -9.07 -7.87 7.25
C ASN A 2 -8.58 -6.48 7.67
N GLY A 3 -9.25 -5.80 8.60
CA GLY A 3 -8.81 -4.49 9.09
C GLY A 3 -7.45 -4.51 9.79
N TRP A 4 -7.09 -5.62 10.45
CA TRP A 4 -5.76 -5.79 11.03
C TRP A 4 -4.68 -6.01 9.98
N ILE A 5 -4.98 -6.80 8.94
CA ILE A 5 -4.06 -7.07 7.84
C ILE A 5 -3.79 -5.75 7.07
N GLU A 6 -4.83 -5.01 6.72
CA GLU A 6 -4.69 -3.71 6.07
C GLU A 6 -3.95 -2.70 6.95
N GLY A 7 -4.28 -2.63 8.24
CA GLY A 7 -3.59 -1.76 9.18
C GLY A 7 -2.09 -2.10 9.29
N LEU A 8 -1.73 -3.37 9.36
CA LEU A 8 -0.34 -3.82 9.38
C LEU A 8 0.37 -3.55 8.05
N THR A 9 -0.30 -3.72 6.92
CA THR A 9 0.25 -3.41 5.59
C THR A 9 0.58 -1.93 5.49
N VAL A 10 -0.36 -1.05 5.83
CA VAL A 10 -0.13 0.41 5.81
C VAL A 10 0.96 0.80 6.80
N MET A 11 0.96 0.24 8.01
CA MET A 11 2.01 0.49 9.00
C MET A 11 3.38 0.05 8.50
N SER A 12 3.47 -1.07 7.79
CA SER A 12 4.72 -1.55 7.18
C SER A 12 5.22 -0.60 6.08
N ILE A 13 4.31 -0.04 5.27
CA ILE A 13 4.65 0.97 4.25
C ILE A 13 5.22 2.22 4.92
N ILE A 14 4.58 2.69 6.02
CA ILE A 14 5.06 3.86 6.78
C ILE A 14 6.45 3.60 7.34
N LEU A 15 6.60 2.50 8.06
CA LEU A 15 7.88 2.13 8.68
C LEU A 15 8.97 1.96 7.61
N GLY A 16 8.62 1.35 6.46
CA GLY A 16 9.51 1.20 5.33
C GLY A 16 9.95 2.54 4.74
N THR A 17 9.02 3.48 4.57
CA THR A 17 9.32 4.82 4.05
C THR A 17 10.20 5.62 5.02
N VAL A 18 9.88 5.60 6.31
CA VAL A 18 10.69 6.29 7.35
C VAL A 18 12.07 5.65 7.47
N LEU A 19 12.13 4.32 7.50
CA LEU A 19 13.38 3.58 7.56
C LEU A 19 14.23 3.83 6.31
N GLY A 20 13.63 3.79 5.13
CA GLY A 20 14.31 4.09 3.87
C GLY A 20 14.90 5.50 3.86
N GLY A 21 14.12 6.49 4.27
CA GLY A 21 14.60 7.87 4.43
C GLY A 21 15.74 8.00 5.44
N ALA A 22 15.63 7.32 6.57
CA ALA A 22 16.67 7.31 7.61
C ALA A 22 17.97 6.64 7.11
N LEU A 23 17.86 5.51 6.40
CA LEU A 23 19.02 4.78 5.87
C LEU A 23 19.79 5.56 4.80
N VAL A 24 19.11 6.34 3.97
CA VAL A 24 19.70 7.15 2.88
C VAL A 24 20.18 8.51 3.39
N SER A 25 19.79 8.94 4.61
CA SER A 25 20.25 10.17 5.21
C SER A 25 21.77 10.15 5.42
N GLU A 26 22.42 11.32 5.45
CA GLU A 26 23.87 11.44 5.71
C GLU A 26 24.29 10.69 6.98
N ARG A 27 23.55 10.89 8.08
CA ARG A 27 23.80 10.20 9.36
C ARG A 27 23.60 8.69 9.28
N GLY A 28 22.56 8.24 8.56
CA GLY A 28 22.31 6.81 8.36
C GLY A 28 23.41 6.16 7.53
N ALA A 29 23.82 6.81 6.45
CA ALA A 29 24.92 6.35 5.62
C ALA A 29 26.25 6.27 6.40
N GLU A 30 26.60 7.30 7.15
CA GLU A 30 27.79 7.31 8.01
C GLU A 30 27.75 6.18 9.05
N PHE A 31 26.63 6.00 9.74
CA PHE A 31 26.45 4.91 10.71
C PHE A 31 26.64 3.53 10.07
N LEU A 32 26.02 3.27 8.92
CA LEU A 32 26.14 2.00 8.22
C LEU A 32 27.57 1.72 7.75
N LEU A 33 28.23 2.72 7.16
CA LEU A 33 29.59 2.60 6.63
C LEU A 33 30.65 2.57 7.72
N SER A 34 30.37 3.11 8.91
CA SER A 34 31.30 3.07 10.06
C SER A 34 31.48 1.66 10.62
N SER A 35 30.50 0.75 10.38
CA SER A 35 30.53 -0.62 10.91
C SER A 35 31.67 -1.50 10.35
N GLY A 36 32.35 -1.07 9.30
CA GLY A 36 33.42 -1.82 8.64
C GLY A 36 32.97 -3.11 7.90
N LEU A 37 31.90 -3.73 8.35
CA LEU A 37 31.35 -4.96 7.78
C LEU A 37 30.86 -4.76 6.34
N LEU A 38 30.16 -3.67 6.05
CA LEU A 38 29.68 -3.36 4.72
C LEU A 38 30.84 -3.02 3.76
N ARG A 39 31.86 -2.31 4.29
CA ARG A 39 33.08 -2.02 3.51
C ARG A 39 33.85 -3.28 3.13
N SER A 40 33.91 -4.26 4.02
CA SER A 40 34.57 -5.54 3.70
C SER A 40 33.85 -6.32 2.61
N LEU A 41 32.57 -6.02 2.34
CA LEU A 41 31.76 -6.57 1.25
C LEU A 41 31.81 -5.72 -0.04
N GLY A 42 32.67 -4.67 -0.09
CA GLY A 42 32.77 -3.77 -1.24
C GLY A 42 31.62 -2.75 -1.35
N ILE A 43 30.94 -2.46 -0.23
CA ILE A 43 29.82 -1.52 -0.16
C ILE A 43 30.35 -0.20 0.38
N ASP A 44 30.60 0.76 -0.52
CA ASP A 44 31.27 2.03 -0.19
C ASP A 44 30.34 3.25 -0.23
N THR A 45 29.10 3.10 -0.69
CA THR A 45 28.15 4.22 -0.79
C THR A 45 26.95 4.05 0.15
N GLY A 46 26.40 5.17 0.66
CA GLY A 46 25.22 5.14 1.52
C GLY A 46 24.01 4.49 0.87
N ALA A 47 23.82 4.70 -0.44
CA ALA A 47 22.74 4.06 -1.19
C ALA A 47 22.91 2.53 -1.26
N SER A 48 24.13 2.05 -1.56
CA SER A 48 24.41 0.59 -1.58
C SER A 48 24.26 -0.02 -0.19
N ALA A 49 24.66 0.70 0.86
CA ALA A 49 24.49 0.25 2.24
C ALA A 49 23.00 0.15 2.63
N ALA A 50 22.19 1.14 2.25
CA ALA A 50 20.74 1.08 2.44
C ALA A 50 20.10 -0.08 1.70
N MET A 51 20.50 -0.34 0.45
CA MET A 51 20.04 -1.50 -0.32
C MET A 51 20.42 -2.83 0.33
N ALA A 52 21.62 -2.94 0.88
CA ALA A 52 22.07 -4.14 1.60
C ALA A 52 21.19 -4.42 2.83
N VAL A 53 20.81 -3.38 3.59
CA VAL A 53 19.87 -3.51 4.72
C VAL A 53 18.51 -4.00 4.24
N VAL A 54 17.97 -3.42 3.15
CA VAL A 54 16.69 -3.84 2.57
C VAL A 54 16.73 -5.30 2.13
N VAL A 55 17.81 -5.72 1.44
CA VAL A 55 18.03 -7.13 1.06
C VAL A 55 18.07 -8.04 2.29
N GLY A 56 18.73 -7.60 3.37
CA GLY A 56 18.77 -8.33 4.64
C GLY A 56 17.37 -8.51 5.25
N ILE A 57 16.54 -7.46 5.26
CA ILE A 57 15.16 -7.51 5.74
C ILE A 57 14.32 -8.50 4.90
N TYR A 58 14.41 -8.44 3.57
CA TYR A 58 13.70 -9.39 2.69
C TYR A 58 14.18 -10.82 2.87
N THR A 59 15.49 -11.03 3.04
CA THR A 59 16.05 -12.35 3.33
C THR A 59 15.50 -12.91 4.66
N MET A 60 15.45 -12.08 5.69
CA MET A 60 14.87 -12.46 6.97
C MET A 60 13.37 -12.78 6.85
N ALA A 61 12.62 -11.97 6.10
CA ALA A 61 11.21 -12.23 5.82
C ALA A 61 11.03 -13.58 5.08
N ALA A 62 11.87 -13.87 4.10
CA ALA A 62 11.86 -15.16 3.39
C ALA A 62 12.13 -16.34 4.33
N LEU A 63 13.09 -16.21 5.25
CA LEU A 63 13.36 -17.23 6.26
C LEU A 63 12.19 -17.45 7.23
N PHE A 64 11.47 -16.37 7.61
CA PHE A 64 10.24 -16.52 8.38
C PHE A 64 9.13 -17.24 7.61
N ASN A 65 9.00 -16.99 6.30
CA ASN A 65 8.04 -17.68 5.46
C ASN A 65 8.27 -19.20 5.43
N LEU A 66 9.51 -19.67 5.54
CA LEU A 66 9.81 -21.11 5.63
C LEU A 66 9.26 -21.78 6.89
N ARG A 67 8.89 -20.98 7.92
CA ARG A 67 8.32 -21.48 9.17
C ARG A 67 6.79 -21.48 9.19
N ILE A 68 6.14 -21.10 8.09
CA ILE A 68 4.68 -21.16 7.99
C ILE A 68 4.27 -22.63 8.03
N PRO A 69 3.46 -23.05 9.03
CA PRO A 69 3.02 -24.43 9.13
C PRO A 69 2.11 -24.80 7.97
N ASP A 70 2.15 -26.07 7.57
CA ASP A 70 1.20 -26.58 6.59
C ASP A 70 -0.22 -26.47 7.18
N THR A 71 -1.08 -25.75 6.50
CA THR A 71 -2.47 -25.53 6.90
C THR A 71 -3.36 -26.74 6.60
N GLY A 72 -2.82 -27.77 5.94
CA GLY A 72 -3.58 -28.94 5.48
C GLY A 72 -4.60 -28.63 4.37
N ALA A 73 -4.64 -27.40 3.87
CA ALA A 73 -5.51 -27.02 2.77
C ALA A 73 -5.03 -27.70 1.48
N ARG A 74 -5.86 -28.59 0.93
CA ARG A 74 -5.59 -29.23 -0.35
C ARG A 74 -6.31 -28.44 -1.44
N TYR A 75 -5.52 -27.91 -2.37
CA TYR A 75 -6.04 -27.26 -3.59
C TYR A 75 -6.04 -28.26 -4.73
N GLU A 76 -6.97 -28.11 -5.66
CA GLU A 76 -6.99 -28.90 -6.89
C GLU A 76 -5.66 -28.77 -7.63
N HIS A 77 -5.25 -29.84 -8.30
CA HIS A 77 -3.97 -29.90 -9.01
C HIS A 77 -3.97 -28.86 -10.13
N GLN A 78 -3.13 -27.87 -10.02
CA GLN A 78 -3.04 -26.81 -11.01
C GLN A 78 -2.35 -27.32 -12.27
N GLU A 79 -2.98 -27.17 -13.42
CA GLU A 79 -2.38 -27.57 -14.69
C GLU A 79 -1.12 -26.75 -14.97
N ARG A 80 -0.06 -27.44 -15.44
CA ARG A 80 1.24 -26.81 -15.72
C ARG A 80 1.30 -26.14 -17.11
N ASN A 81 0.24 -26.18 -17.89
CA ASN A 81 0.21 -25.57 -19.22
C ASN A 81 0.07 -24.04 -19.11
N PRO A 82 1.08 -23.24 -19.51
CA PRO A 82 1.04 -21.78 -19.35
C PRO A 82 -0.11 -21.12 -20.11
N ILE A 83 -0.54 -21.65 -21.23
CA ILE A 83 -1.66 -21.11 -22.02
C ILE A 83 -2.98 -21.28 -21.25
N LYS A 84 -3.19 -22.45 -20.63
CA LYS A 84 -4.36 -22.67 -19.78
C LYS A 84 -4.35 -21.77 -18.55
N LEU A 85 -3.19 -21.58 -17.90
CA LEU A 85 -3.07 -20.66 -16.76
C LEU A 85 -3.47 -19.23 -17.13
N ILE A 86 -3.05 -18.74 -18.30
CA ILE A 86 -3.44 -17.40 -18.78
C ILE A 86 -4.95 -17.35 -19.06
N THR A 87 -5.50 -18.39 -19.68
CA THR A 87 -6.94 -18.45 -19.97
C THR A 87 -7.76 -18.51 -18.69
N ASP A 88 -7.33 -19.29 -17.69
CA ASP A 88 -8.01 -19.41 -16.40
C ASP A 88 -7.94 -18.10 -15.63
N PHE A 89 -6.78 -17.42 -15.65
CA PHE A 89 -6.63 -16.08 -15.06
C PHE A 89 -7.56 -15.07 -15.76
N ALA A 90 -7.64 -15.06 -17.09
CA ALA A 90 -8.54 -14.19 -17.84
C ALA A 90 -10.01 -14.45 -17.49
N ASN A 91 -10.40 -15.72 -17.34
CA ASN A 91 -11.74 -16.11 -16.93
C ASN A 91 -12.04 -15.66 -15.48
N CYS A 92 -11.10 -15.82 -14.57
CA CYS A 92 -11.22 -15.32 -13.18
C CYS A 92 -11.41 -13.81 -13.16
N SER A 93 -10.60 -13.09 -13.91
CA SER A 93 -10.71 -11.63 -14.07
C SER A 93 -12.07 -11.24 -14.63
N ALA A 94 -12.50 -11.87 -15.73
CA ALA A 94 -13.80 -11.62 -16.34
C ALA A 94 -14.96 -11.91 -15.37
N THR A 95 -14.85 -12.93 -14.54
CA THR A 95 -15.88 -13.29 -13.54
C THR A 95 -16.05 -12.17 -12.51
N LEU A 96 -14.96 -11.64 -11.95
CA LEU A 96 -15.01 -10.52 -11.01
C LEU A 96 -15.52 -9.23 -11.65
N TRP A 97 -15.11 -8.94 -12.90
CA TRP A 97 -15.59 -7.77 -13.64
C TRP A 97 -17.06 -7.84 -14.07
N ARG A 98 -17.62 -9.05 -14.20
CA ARG A 98 -19.06 -9.25 -14.50
C ARG A 98 -19.94 -9.21 -13.26
N ASP A 99 -19.43 -9.53 -12.09
CA ASP A 99 -20.17 -9.43 -10.84
C ASP A 99 -20.25 -7.95 -10.39
N LYS A 100 -21.45 -7.43 -10.23
CA LYS A 100 -21.66 -6.00 -9.95
C LYS A 100 -20.92 -5.49 -8.69
N LEU A 101 -20.91 -6.27 -7.63
CA LEU A 101 -20.19 -5.91 -6.39
C LEU A 101 -18.68 -6.12 -6.53
N GLY A 102 -18.28 -7.20 -7.22
CA GLY A 102 -16.89 -7.47 -7.59
C GLY A 102 -16.32 -6.35 -8.45
N GLN A 103 -17.04 -5.96 -9.50
CA GLN A 103 -16.66 -4.87 -10.40
C GLN A 103 -16.44 -3.55 -9.65
N ILE A 104 -17.41 -3.13 -8.82
CA ILE A 104 -17.31 -1.87 -8.07
C ILE A 104 -16.12 -1.92 -7.12
N SER A 105 -15.97 -2.98 -6.34
CA SER A 105 -14.89 -3.08 -5.36
C SER A 105 -13.53 -3.22 -6.04
N LEU A 106 -13.41 -4.00 -7.11
CA LEU A 106 -12.15 -4.13 -7.87
C LEU A 106 -11.75 -2.82 -8.55
N ALA A 107 -12.69 -2.13 -9.22
CA ALA A 107 -12.42 -0.85 -9.85
C ALA A 107 -11.97 0.20 -8.83
N VAL A 108 -12.66 0.26 -7.69
CA VAL A 108 -12.36 1.23 -6.63
C VAL A 108 -10.98 0.97 -6.01
N THR A 109 -10.66 -0.28 -5.67
CA THR A 109 -9.34 -0.60 -5.09
C THR A 109 -8.22 -0.38 -6.09
N THR A 110 -8.42 -0.76 -7.35
CA THR A 110 -7.46 -0.53 -8.43
C THR A 110 -7.17 0.96 -8.61
N LEU A 111 -8.21 1.80 -8.75
CA LEU A 111 -8.06 3.25 -8.88
C LEU A 111 -7.45 3.88 -7.62
N PHE A 112 -7.80 3.38 -6.44
CA PHE A 112 -7.25 3.88 -5.18
C PHE A 112 -5.73 3.71 -5.11
N TRP A 113 -5.20 2.54 -5.45
CA TRP A 113 -3.76 2.29 -5.42
C TRP A 113 -3.01 3.06 -6.49
N GLY A 114 -3.53 3.17 -7.71
CA GLY A 114 -2.92 3.99 -8.77
C GLY A 114 -2.94 5.49 -8.43
N ALA A 115 -4.07 6.01 -7.97
CA ALA A 115 -4.17 7.39 -7.50
C ALA A 115 -3.27 7.65 -6.29
N GLY A 116 -3.17 6.70 -5.37
CA GLY A 116 -2.30 6.76 -4.19
C GLY A 116 -0.82 6.86 -4.57
N ALA A 117 -0.36 6.05 -5.53
CA ALA A 117 1.01 6.08 -6.03
C ALA A 117 1.33 7.45 -6.69
N THR A 118 0.42 7.95 -7.52
CA THR A 118 0.56 9.28 -8.14
C THR A 118 0.55 10.40 -7.09
N LEU A 119 -0.37 10.33 -6.13
CA LEU A 119 -0.49 11.33 -5.06
C LEU A 119 0.76 11.38 -4.18
N GLN A 120 1.40 10.23 -3.93
CA GLN A 120 2.65 10.17 -3.20
C GLN A 120 3.73 11.04 -3.84
N LEU A 121 3.91 10.95 -5.15
CA LEU A 121 4.87 11.77 -5.89
C LEU A 121 4.47 13.25 -5.86
N ILE A 122 3.18 13.54 -6.04
CA ILE A 122 2.64 14.91 -6.01
C ILE A 122 2.87 15.55 -4.63
N VAL A 123 2.62 14.85 -3.52
CA VAL A 123 2.79 15.38 -2.16
C VAL A 123 4.26 15.74 -1.89
N ILE A 124 5.19 14.89 -2.31
CA ILE A 124 6.63 15.16 -2.15
C ILE A 124 7.03 16.40 -2.95
N GLU A 125 6.64 16.47 -4.23
CA GLU A 125 6.98 17.61 -5.09
C GLU A 125 6.26 18.90 -4.64
N TRP A 126 5.00 18.81 -4.22
CA TRP A 126 4.27 19.92 -3.64
C TRP A 126 4.95 20.45 -2.36
N GLY A 127 5.38 19.55 -1.47
CA GLY A 127 6.15 19.93 -0.29
C GLY A 127 7.44 20.67 -0.60
N ARG A 128 8.13 20.28 -1.66
CA ARG A 128 9.35 20.91 -2.12
C ARG A 128 9.12 22.24 -2.83
N SER A 129 8.24 22.25 -3.81
CA SER A 129 8.03 23.39 -4.71
C SER A 129 7.15 24.48 -4.09
N HIS A 130 6.12 24.11 -3.33
CA HIS A 130 5.12 25.03 -2.78
C HIS A 130 5.43 25.46 -1.34
N LEU A 131 5.93 24.54 -0.50
CA LEU A 131 6.24 24.82 0.90
C LEU A 131 7.74 25.12 1.13
N GLY A 132 8.58 24.94 0.12
CA GLY A 132 10.03 25.12 0.23
C GLY A 132 10.72 24.09 1.14
N TYR A 133 10.12 22.93 1.34
CA TYR A 133 10.66 21.90 2.21
C TYR A 133 11.83 21.15 1.56
N ARG A 134 12.78 20.74 2.38
CA ARG A 134 13.81 19.79 1.94
C ARG A 134 13.20 18.40 1.77
N LEU A 135 13.90 17.51 1.09
CA LEU A 135 13.41 16.15 0.81
C LEU A 135 13.09 15.36 2.09
N ASP A 136 13.91 15.50 3.12
CA ASP A 136 13.68 14.88 4.43
C ASP A 136 12.40 15.39 5.09
N GLN A 137 12.13 16.69 5.03
CA GLN A 137 10.89 17.29 5.53
C GLN A 137 9.67 16.89 4.70
N ALA A 138 9.80 16.84 3.37
CA ALA A 138 8.73 16.38 2.49
C ALA A 138 8.38 14.89 2.74
N SER A 139 9.37 14.07 3.09
CA SER A 139 9.12 12.66 3.48
C SER A 139 8.32 12.54 4.77
N ILE A 140 8.44 13.48 5.72
CA ILE A 140 7.64 13.52 6.95
C ILE A 140 6.16 13.71 6.61
N LEU A 141 5.84 14.49 5.57
CA LEU A 141 4.46 14.68 5.11
C LEU A 141 3.79 13.34 4.76
N MET A 142 4.54 12.43 4.13
CA MET A 142 4.05 11.08 3.83
C MET A 142 3.78 10.29 5.10
N GLY A 143 4.65 10.42 6.11
CA GLY A 143 4.43 9.80 7.42
C GLY A 143 3.14 10.28 8.09
N VAL A 144 2.83 11.58 8.00
CA VAL A 144 1.59 12.16 8.55
C VAL A 144 0.36 11.63 7.81
N ALA A 145 0.38 11.60 6.47
CA ALA A 145 -0.71 11.04 5.68
C ALA A 145 -0.94 9.56 6.02
N ALA A 146 0.13 8.81 6.15
CA ALA A 146 0.10 7.41 6.50
C ALA A 146 -0.43 7.15 7.93
N LEU A 147 -0.09 8.00 8.91
CA LEU A 147 -0.69 7.96 10.24
C LEU A 147 -2.21 8.16 10.17
N GLY A 148 -2.66 9.13 9.36
CA GLY A 148 -4.08 9.31 9.05
C GLY A 148 -4.72 8.04 8.52
N THR A 149 -4.06 7.38 7.55
CA THR A 149 -4.56 6.14 6.94
C THR A 149 -4.73 5.02 7.97
N VAL A 150 -3.80 4.87 8.92
CA VAL A 150 -3.94 3.90 10.03
C VAL A 150 -5.18 4.21 10.87
N ILE A 151 -5.35 5.46 11.28
CA ILE A 151 -6.51 5.89 12.09
C ILE A 151 -7.82 5.62 11.32
N GLY A 152 -7.88 6.01 10.06
CA GLY A 152 -9.05 5.78 9.19
C GLY A 152 -9.37 4.30 9.03
N SER A 153 -8.35 3.46 8.83
CA SER A 153 -8.48 2.01 8.69
C SER A 153 -9.05 1.35 9.95
N ILE A 154 -8.59 1.77 11.13
CA ILE A 154 -9.10 1.27 12.41
C ILE A 154 -10.58 1.62 12.58
N LEU A 155 -10.96 2.85 12.26
CA LEU A 155 -12.35 3.31 12.31
C LEU A 155 -13.23 2.54 11.32
N ALA A 156 -12.73 2.31 10.11
CA ALA A 156 -13.41 1.55 9.06
C ALA A 156 -13.65 0.08 9.43
N GLY A 157 -12.79 -0.50 10.27
CA GLY A 157 -12.95 -1.88 10.74
C GLY A 157 -14.28 -2.16 11.50
N ARG A 158 -14.99 -1.10 11.89
CA ARG A 158 -16.33 -1.17 12.52
C ARG A 158 -17.48 -1.23 11.50
N ILE A 159 -17.21 -1.00 10.22
CA ILE A 159 -18.24 -1.01 9.18
C ILE A 159 -18.56 -2.45 8.79
N PRO A 160 -19.82 -2.89 8.93
CA PRO A 160 -20.20 -4.23 8.50
C PRO A 160 -20.16 -4.35 6.98
N LEU A 161 -19.76 -5.51 6.46
CA LEU A 161 -19.57 -5.79 5.04
C LEU A 161 -20.79 -5.39 4.17
N ARG A 162 -22.00 -5.62 4.67
CA ARG A 162 -23.25 -5.24 3.97
C ARG A 162 -23.40 -3.73 3.74
N ARG A 163 -22.66 -2.91 4.47
CA ARG A 163 -22.62 -1.44 4.32
C ARG A 163 -21.33 -0.95 3.65
N ALA A 164 -20.52 -1.84 3.08
CA ALA A 164 -19.25 -1.47 2.48
C ALA A 164 -19.41 -0.35 1.41
N LEU A 165 -20.46 -0.40 0.60
CA LEU A 165 -20.72 0.63 -0.42
C LEU A 165 -21.07 2.01 0.16
N SER A 166 -21.43 2.12 1.44
CA SER A 166 -21.75 3.42 2.06
C SER A 166 -20.53 4.33 2.19
N VAL A 167 -19.31 3.81 2.01
CA VAL A 167 -18.09 4.63 2.04
C VAL A 167 -17.76 5.29 0.69
N LEU A 168 -18.45 4.98 -0.40
CA LEU A 168 -18.19 5.59 -1.71
C LEU A 168 -18.20 7.13 -1.68
N PRO A 169 -19.12 7.81 -0.99
CA PRO A 169 -19.07 9.28 -0.87
C PRO A 169 -17.81 9.79 -0.16
N VAL A 170 -17.22 8.98 0.73
CA VAL A 170 -15.97 9.33 1.43
C VAL A 170 -14.81 9.43 0.43
N GLY A 171 -14.76 8.54 -0.58
CA GLY A 171 -13.78 8.61 -1.67
C GLY A 171 -13.90 9.92 -2.46
N ALA A 172 -15.12 10.34 -2.78
CA ALA A 172 -15.35 11.65 -3.41
C ALA A 172 -14.92 12.82 -2.49
N GLY A 173 -15.25 12.73 -1.20
CA GLY A 173 -14.82 13.71 -0.18
C GLY A 173 -13.28 13.80 -0.09
N MET A 174 -12.58 12.68 -0.15
CA MET A 174 -11.11 12.67 -0.19
C MET A 174 -10.56 13.45 -1.38
N GLY A 175 -11.13 13.25 -2.58
CA GLY A 175 -10.74 14.02 -3.77
C GLY A 175 -10.93 15.53 -3.58
N LEU A 176 -12.04 15.96 -2.96
CA LEU A 176 -12.28 17.36 -2.66
C LEU A 176 -11.27 17.93 -1.65
N VAL A 177 -10.90 17.15 -0.63
CA VAL A 177 -9.87 17.56 0.35
C VAL A 177 -8.51 17.76 -0.33
N VAL A 178 -8.12 16.89 -1.26
CA VAL A 178 -6.86 17.02 -2.02
C VAL A 178 -6.84 18.32 -2.84
N LEU A 179 -7.97 18.77 -3.38
CA LEU A 179 -8.05 20.04 -4.11
C LEU A 179 -7.77 21.29 -3.24
N LEU A 180 -7.80 21.15 -1.92
CA LEU A 180 -7.45 22.25 -1.00
C LEU A 180 -5.93 22.37 -0.78
N MET A 181 -5.12 21.41 -1.21
CA MET A 181 -3.66 21.44 -1.01
C MET A 181 -2.99 22.74 -1.50
N PRO A 182 -3.30 23.28 -2.69
CA PRO A 182 -2.68 24.51 -3.17
C PRO A 182 -3.01 25.77 -2.33
N LEU A 183 -4.05 25.72 -1.51
CA LEU A 183 -4.50 26.84 -0.69
C LEU A 183 -3.86 26.87 0.71
N VAL A 184 -3.09 25.84 1.04
CA VAL A 184 -2.55 25.63 2.38
C VAL A 184 -1.06 25.90 2.40
N TYR A 185 -0.62 26.83 3.26
CA TYR A 185 0.76 27.26 3.42
C TYR A 185 1.29 27.08 4.85
N SER A 186 0.40 27.06 5.85
CA SER A 186 0.80 26.89 7.24
C SER A 186 1.17 25.42 7.53
N PRO A 187 2.30 25.13 8.18
CA PRO A 187 2.71 23.76 8.52
C PRO A 187 1.64 22.96 9.26
N TRP A 188 0.96 23.57 10.21
CA TRP A 188 -0.11 22.91 10.97
C TRP A 188 -1.32 22.53 10.10
N SER A 189 -1.70 23.43 9.20
CA SER A 189 -2.78 23.18 8.26
C SER A 189 -2.43 22.08 7.25
N VAL A 190 -1.15 22.02 6.83
CA VAL A 190 -0.62 20.96 5.96
C VAL A 190 -0.70 19.61 6.66
N TYR A 191 -0.24 19.51 7.90
CA TYR A 191 -0.31 18.26 8.65
C TYR A 191 -1.75 17.81 8.88
N LEU A 192 -2.64 18.74 9.24
CA LEU A 192 -4.06 18.41 9.42
C LEU A 192 -4.72 17.94 8.12
N LEU A 193 -4.42 18.61 7.00
CA LEU A 193 -4.94 18.25 5.68
C LEU A 193 -4.49 16.84 5.27
N LEU A 194 -3.20 16.54 5.43
CA LEU A 194 -2.64 15.24 5.09
C LEU A 194 -3.14 14.13 6.03
N LEU A 195 -3.26 14.42 7.32
CA LEU A 195 -3.86 13.50 8.29
C LEU A 195 -5.31 13.18 7.93
N LEU A 196 -6.09 14.20 7.55
CA LEU A 196 -7.47 14.04 7.11
C LEU A 196 -7.55 13.25 5.80
N THR A 197 -6.74 13.60 4.80
CA THR A 197 -6.69 12.90 3.51
C THR A 197 -6.35 11.42 3.72
N GLY A 198 -5.31 11.13 4.49
CA GLY A 198 -4.96 9.77 4.86
C GLY A 198 -6.08 9.07 5.63
N GLY A 199 -6.70 9.74 6.59
CA GLY A 199 -7.81 9.19 7.36
C GLY A 199 -9.00 8.79 6.48
N LEU A 200 -9.39 9.65 5.54
CA LEU A 200 -10.42 9.35 4.56
C LEU A 200 -10.01 8.19 3.64
N ALA A 201 -8.74 8.14 3.22
CA ALA A 201 -8.18 7.08 2.40
C ALA A 201 -8.28 5.71 3.08
N GLY A 202 -7.82 5.59 4.32
CA GLY A 202 -7.89 4.36 5.11
C GLY A 202 -9.34 3.94 5.40
N PHE A 203 -10.20 4.92 5.76
CA PHE A 203 -11.61 4.68 6.01
C PHE A 203 -12.35 4.18 4.76
N PHE A 204 -11.92 4.61 3.59
CA PHE A 204 -12.50 4.24 2.30
C PHE A 204 -12.03 2.87 1.81
N VAL A 205 -10.71 2.60 1.83
CA VAL A 205 -10.15 1.40 1.19
C VAL A 205 -10.47 0.11 1.94
N VAL A 206 -10.52 0.13 3.28
CA VAL A 206 -10.71 -1.08 4.09
C VAL A 206 -12.03 -1.80 3.79
N PRO A 207 -13.22 -1.15 3.79
CA PRO A 207 -14.46 -1.82 3.45
C PRO A 207 -14.52 -2.27 1.99
N MET A 208 -13.87 -1.54 1.07
CA MET A 208 -13.81 -1.92 -0.34
C MET A 208 -12.97 -3.18 -0.55
N ASN A 209 -11.80 -3.27 0.07
CA ASN A 209 -10.99 -4.48 0.08
C ASN A 209 -11.72 -5.67 0.71
N ALA A 210 -12.39 -5.45 1.85
CA ALA A 210 -13.18 -6.50 2.49
C ALA A 210 -14.30 -7.02 1.58
N LEU A 211 -14.98 -6.12 0.85
CA LEU A 211 -16.01 -6.49 -0.12
C LEU A 211 -15.43 -7.29 -1.29
N LEU A 212 -14.31 -6.81 -1.84
CA LEU A 212 -13.62 -7.49 -2.95
C LEU A 212 -13.18 -8.90 -2.55
N GLN A 213 -12.53 -9.05 -1.40
CA GLN A 213 -12.09 -10.35 -0.90
C GLN A 213 -13.26 -11.29 -0.64
N HIS A 214 -14.37 -10.78 -0.09
CA HIS A 214 -15.58 -11.59 0.11
C HIS A 214 -16.19 -12.05 -1.22
N ARG A 215 -16.35 -11.15 -2.20
CA ARG A 215 -16.87 -11.52 -3.52
C ARG A 215 -15.94 -12.48 -4.23
N GLY A 216 -14.64 -12.24 -4.18
CA GLY A 216 -13.64 -13.13 -4.72
C GLY A 216 -13.67 -14.53 -4.13
N HIS A 217 -13.86 -14.64 -2.80
CA HIS A 217 -14.00 -15.94 -2.15
C HIS A 217 -15.29 -16.67 -2.55
N VAL A 218 -16.38 -15.96 -2.76
CA VAL A 218 -17.68 -16.54 -3.16
C VAL A 218 -17.69 -17.00 -4.63
N LEU A 219 -17.04 -16.23 -5.52
CA LEU A 219 -17.07 -16.46 -6.95
C LEU A 219 -15.90 -17.30 -7.46
N LEU A 220 -14.77 -17.23 -6.77
CA LEU A 220 -13.49 -17.85 -7.14
C LEU A 220 -12.90 -18.55 -5.91
N SER A 221 -11.61 -18.86 -5.97
CA SER A 221 -10.82 -19.18 -4.79
C SER A 221 -10.14 -17.91 -4.23
N ALA A 222 -9.73 -17.94 -2.96
CA ALA A 222 -9.01 -16.82 -2.34
C ALA A 222 -7.74 -16.45 -3.12
N GLY A 223 -6.97 -17.45 -3.58
CA GLY A 223 -5.74 -17.23 -4.35
C GLY A 223 -6.01 -16.56 -5.70
N HIS A 224 -7.00 -17.01 -6.45
CA HIS A 224 -7.36 -16.42 -7.74
C HIS A 224 -7.87 -14.97 -7.58
N SER A 225 -8.66 -14.71 -6.54
CA SER A 225 -9.14 -13.36 -6.26
C SER A 225 -8.01 -12.38 -5.96
N ILE A 226 -7.07 -12.78 -5.09
CA ILE A 226 -5.89 -11.96 -4.75
C ILE A 226 -5.01 -11.74 -5.97
N ALA A 227 -4.82 -12.76 -6.83
CA ALA A 227 -4.04 -12.62 -8.05
C ALA A 227 -4.66 -11.60 -9.03
N VAL A 228 -5.99 -11.64 -9.22
CA VAL A 228 -6.72 -10.68 -10.07
C VAL A 228 -6.64 -9.27 -9.48
N GLN A 229 -6.83 -9.12 -8.17
CA GLN A 229 -6.71 -7.83 -7.49
C GLN A 229 -5.31 -7.24 -7.70
N ASN A 230 -4.26 -7.97 -7.33
CA ASN A 230 -2.88 -7.51 -7.44
C ASN A 230 -2.50 -7.15 -8.89
N PHE A 231 -2.94 -7.95 -9.87
CA PHE A 231 -2.69 -7.66 -11.27
C PHE A 231 -3.30 -6.31 -11.69
N ASN A 232 -4.58 -6.08 -11.36
CA ASN A 232 -5.24 -4.82 -11.72
C ASN A 232 -4.62 -3.61 -11.01
N GLU A 233 -4.27 -3.76 -9.72
CA GLU A 233 -3.61 -2.71 -8.93
C GLU A 233 -2.23 -2.36 -9.51
N GLN A 234 -1.40 -3.36 -9.79
CA GLN A 234 -0.08 -3.13 -10.39
C GLN A 234 -0.15 -2.53 -11.79
N LEU A 235 -1.09 -2.98 -12.61
CA LEU A 235 -1.31 -2.41 -13.94
C LEU A 235 -1.72 -0.94 -13.89
N ASN A 236 -2.43 -0.52 -12.85
CA ASN A 236 -2.86 0.87 -12.68
C ASN A 236 -1.77 1.76 -12.07
N ILE A 237 -0.84 1.19 -11.31
CA ILE A 237 0.31 1.92 -10.75
C ILE A 237 1.37 2.23 -11.82
N LEU A 238 1.52 1.35 -12.83
CA LEU A 238 2.44 1.55 -13.98
C LEU A 238 1.97 2.64 -14.92
#